data_7adeff86955b6bdeba9955eb374eb2d7
#
_entry.id   7adeff86955b6bdeba9955eb374eb2d7
#
_cell.length_a   1.000
_cell.length_b   1.000
_cell.length_c   1.000
_cell.angle_alpha   90.00
_cell.angle_beta   90.00
_cell.angle_gamma   90.00
#
_symmetry.space_group_name_H-M   'P 1'
#
loop_
_entity.id
_entity.type
_entity.pdbx_description
1 polymer ?
#
loop_
_entity_poly.entity_id
_entity_poly.type
_entity_poly.pdbx_seq_one_letter_code
_entity_poly.pdbx_strand_id
1 'polypeptide(L)'
;TSPLRNYKDIDNAFEAMFDADATAVISTCEFDNKILKTFIKKSNGFLRGISNDKYPFMRRQDLPSTFMPNGAIYIINHKSFREENSLMTSKTLSYVMPKDRSVDIDCNNDLAKAELMFNAK
;
A
#
# COMPACT_ATOMS: atom_id res chain seq x y z
N THR A 1 7.57 6.27 -9.48
CA THR A 1 8.99 6.01 -9.22
C THR A 1 9.30 6.16 -7.74
N SER A 2 9.91 5.12 -7.15
CA SER A 2 10.21 5.05 -5.71
C SER A 2 11.71 5.12 -5.46
N PRO A 3 12.30 6.32 -5.38
CA PRO A 3 13.75 6.50 -5.35
C PRO A 3 14.40 6.13 -4.02
N LEU A 4 13.64 6.03 -2.95
CA LEU A 4 14.16 5.79 -1.60
C LEU A 4 14.13 4.31 -1.17
N ARG A 5 13.70 3.42 -2.07
CA ARG A 5 13.84 1.98 -1.91
C ARG A 5 15.31 1.60 -1.98
N ASN A 6 15.74 0.66 -1.15
CA ASN A 6 17.10 0.13 -1.17
C ASN A 6 17.10 -1.41 -1.28
N TYR A 7 18.29 -2.00 -1.44
CA TYR A 7 18.43 -3.44 -1.61
C TYR A 7 17.95 -4.24 -0.39
N LYS A 8 18.06 -3.67 0.81
CA LYS A 8 17.57 -4.32 2.03
C LYS A 8 16.06 -4.50 2.02
N ASP A 9 15.34 -3.53 1.46
CA ASP A 9 13.88 -3.65 1.31
C ASP A 9 13.53 -4.84 0.42
N ILE A 10 14.27 -5.03 -0.67
CA ILE A 10 14.03 -6.15 -1.60
C ILE A 10 14.33 -7.48 -0.91
N ASP A 11 15.49 -7.59 -0.24
CA ASP A 11 15.88 -8.80 0.47
C ASP A 11 14.89 -9.14 1.58
N ASN A 12 14.50 -8.16 2.37
CA ASN A 12 13.54 -8.34 3.47
C ASN A 12 12.16 -8.75 2.97
N ALA A 13 11.72 -8.20 1.83
CA ALA A 13 10.44 -8.56 1.21
C ALA A 13 10.45 -10.02 0.76
N PHE A 14 11.53 -10.49 0.12
CA PHE A 14 11.67 -11.90 -0.26
C PHE A 14 11.72 -12.82 0.96
N GLU A 15 12.49 -12.45 1.98
CA GLU A 15 12.59 -13.22 3.21
C GLU A 15 11.23 -13.36 3.90
N ALA A 16 10.49 -12.26 4.00
CA ALA A 16 9.14 -12.28 4.57
C ALA A 16 8.19 -13.14 3.75
N MET A 17 8.31 -13.13 2.43
CA MET A 17 7.52 -13.96 1.53
C MET A 17 7.75 -15.45 1.79
N PHE A 18 9.00 -15.87 1.93
CA PHE A 18 9.34 -17.26 2.21
C PHE A 18 8.92 -17.68 3.62
N ASP A 19 9.14 -16.84 4.61
CA ASP A 19 8.81 -17.14 6.01
C ASP A 19 7.30 -17.31 6.23
N ALA A 20 6.50 -16.53 5.52
CA ALA A 20 5.03 -16.57 5.60
C ALA A 20 4.39 -17.55 4.61
N ASP A 21 5.18 -18.22 3.77
CA ASP A 21 4.68 -19.04 2.67
C ASP A 21 3.66 -18.26 1.80
N ALA A 22 3.97 -17.01 1.54
CA ALA A 22 3.14 -16.14 0.72
C ALA A 22 3.42 -16.36 -0.77
N THR A 23 2.45 -16.09 -1.61
CA THR A 23 2.58 -16.19 -3.06
C THR A 23 2.84 -14.85 -3.73
N ALA A 24 2.67 -13.77 -3.00
CA ALA A 24 2.95 -12.41 -3.48
C ALA A 24 3.31 -11.49 -2.33
N VAL A 25 4.02 -10.41 -2.62
CA VAL A 25 4.31 -9.32 -1.68
C VAL A 25 4.09 -8.00 -2.40
N ILE A 26 3.41 -7.10 -1.73
CA ILE A 26 3.25 -5.71 -2.17
C ILE A 26 3.83 -4.81 -1.08
N SER A 27 4.74 -3.92 -1.46
CA SER A 27 5.24 -2.91 -0.52
C SER A 27 4.18 -1.84 -0.29
N THR A 28 4.01 -1.48 0.95
CA THR A 28 2.99 -0.53 1.38
C THR A 28 3.56 0.50 2.35
N CYS A 29 2.80 1.53 2.57
CA CYS A 29 2.99 2.48 3.65
C CYS A 29 1.69 2.58 4.44
N GLU A 30 1.78 2.69 5.74
CA GLU A 30 0.61 2.92 6.57
C GLU A 30 -0.11 4.20 6.11
N PHE A 31 -1.42 4.11 5.99
CA PHE A 31 -2.27 5.19 5.51
C PHE A 31 -3.31 5.55 6.56
N ASP A 32 -3.74 6.82 6.57
CA ASP A 32 -4.75 7.27 7.52
C ASP A 32 -6.07 6.52 7.30
N ASN A 33 -6.51 5.78 8.31
CA ASN A 33 -7.72 4.98 8.23
C ASN A 33 -9.03 5.79 8.16
N LYS A 34 -8.94 7.13 8.21
CA LYS A 34 -10.10 7.99 7.91
C LYS A 34 -10.66 7.78 6.52
N ILE A 35 -9.87 7.24 5.58
CA ILE A 35 -10.35 6.87 4.24
C ILE A 35 -11.57 5.94 4.33
N LEU A 36 -11.62 5.08 5.34
CA LEU A 36 -12.73 4.14 5.55
C LEU A 36 -14.03 4.83 5.96
N LYS A 37 -13.96 6.08 6.40
CA LYS A 37 -15.11 6.89 6.82
C LYS A 37 -15.71 7.71 5.67
N THR A 38 -15.16 7.59 4.48
CA THR A 38 -15.59 8.37 3.33
C THR A 38 -16.76 7.72 2.60
N PHE A 39 -17.48 8.53 1.84
CA PHE A 39 -18.59 8.06 1.02
C PHE A 39 -18.26 8.21 -0.46
N ILE A 40 -18.84 7.34 -1.25
CA ILE A 40 -18.93 7.50 -2.70
C ILE A 40 -20.34 8.01 -3.03
N LYS A 41 -20.40 9.09 -3.80
CA LYS A 41 -21.68 9.62 -4.30
C LYS A 41 -22.01 8.95 -5.64
N LYS A 42 -23.15 8.27 -5.67
CA LYS A 42 -23.66 7.66 -6.91
C LYS A 42 -24.17 8.73 -7.87
N SER A 43 -24.33 8.38 -9.13
CA SER A 43 -24.85 9.29 -10.16
C SER A 43 -26.23 9.84 -9.85
N ASN A 44 -27.05 9.09 -9.10
CA ASN A 44 -28.39 9.51 -8.65
C ASN A 44 -28.36 10.40 -7.40
N GLY A 45 -27.18 10.74 -6.87
CA GLY A 45 -27.00 11.60 -5.69
C GLY A 45 -26.97 10.88 -4.36
N PHE A 46 -27.30 9.59 -4.32
CA PHE A 46 -27.27 8.82 -3.06
C PHE A 46 -25.86 8.42 -2.68
N LEU A 47 -25.59 8.34 -1.38
CA LEU A 47 -24.30 7.97 -0.83
C LEU A 47 -24.23 6.48 -0.49
N ARG A 48 -23.02 5.93 -0.59
CA ARG A 48 -22.66 4.67 0.03
C ARG A 48 -21.28 4.79 0.68
N GLY A 49 -21.03 4.05 1.75
CA GLY A 49 -19.68 3.99 2.34
C GLY A 49 -18.66 3.41 1.35
N ILE A 50 -17.45 3.92 1.37
CA ILE A 50 -16.38 3.43 0.46
C ILE A 50 -16.07 1.96 0.70
N SER A 51 -16.08 1.51 1.95
CA SER A 51 -15.89 0.12 2.33
C SER A 51 -17.21 -0.54 2.74
N ASN A 52 -17.90 0.08 3.68
CA ASN A 52 -19.23 -0.33 4.13
C ASN A 52 -19.95 0.87 4.76
N ASP A 53 -21.23 0.69 5.08
CA ASP A 53 -22.06 1.79 5.58
C ASP A 53 -21.95 2.02 7.11
N LYS A 54 -21.22 1.16 7.81
CA LYS A 54 -20.96 1.30 9.25
C LYS A 54 -19.76 2.18 9.56
N TYR A 55 -18.68 2.03 8.80
CA TYR A 55 -17.39 2.70 9.07
C TYR A 55 -17.51 4.22 9.14
N PRO A 56 -18.31 4.91 8.32
CA PRO A 56 -18.45 6.37 8.43
C PRO A 56 -18.89 6.88 9.80
N PHE A 57 -19.58 6.04 10.58
CA PHE A 57 -20.13 6.39 11.89
C PHE A 57 -19.35 5.80 13.07
N MET A 58 -18.27 5.09 12.78
CA MET A 58 -17.41 4.51 13.82
C MET A 58 -16.32 5.50 14.26
N ARG A 59 -15.85 5.31 15.50
CA ARG A 59 -14.70 6.06 15.99
C ARG A 59 -13.44 5.58 15.26
N ARG A 60 -12.52 6.51 15.00
CA ARG A 60 -11.28 6.22 14.28
C ARG A 60 -10.48 5.07 14.91
N GLN A 61 -10.39 5.03 16.24
CA GLN A 61 -9.64 4.00 16.96
C GLN A 61 -10.25 2.60 16.85
N ASP A 62 -11.53 2.50 16.48
CA ASP A 62 -12.22 1.22 16.30
C ASP A 62 -12.16 0.72 14.85
N LEU A 63 -11.59 1.51 13.95
CA LEU A 63 -11.42 1.14 12.55
C LEU A 63 -10.14 0.30 12.36
N PRO A 64 -10.13 -0.62 11.38
CA PRO A 64 -8.90 -1.34 11.04
C PRO A 64 -7.82 -0.38 10.49
N SER A 65 -6.58 -0.79 10.64
CA SER A 65 -5.45 -0.10 10.00
C SER A 65 -5.52 -0.25 8.49
N THR A 66 -5.11 0.80 7.78
CA THR A 66 -5.10 0.82 6.32
C THR A 66 -3.69 1.05 5.80
N PHE A 67 -3.41 0.47 4.63
CA PHE A 67 -2.10 0.51 3.99
C PHE A 67 -2.27 0.85 2.52
N MET A 68 -1.45 1.76 2.03
CA MET A 68 -1.46 2.19 0.64
C MET A 68 -0.26 1.57 -0.08
N PRO A 69 -0.42 0.95 -1.26
CA PRO A 69 0.73 0.58 -2.07
C PRO A 69 1.60 1.80 -2.37
N ASN A 70 2.91 1.67 -2.18
CA ASN A 70 3.84 2.77 -2.40
C ASN A 70 4.63 2.68 -3.72
N GLY A 71 4.31 1.68 -4.55
CA GLY A 71 4.92 1.52 -5.86
C GLY A 71 6.38 1.02 -5.85
N ALA A 72 6.93 0.67 -4.69
CA ALA A 72 8.34 0.32 -4.59
C ALA A 72 8.64 -1.14 -4.96
N ILE A 73 7.82 -2.08 -4.49
CA ILE A 73 8.07 -3.51 -4.66
C ILE A 73 6.77 -4.25 -4.95
N TYR A 74 6.77 -5.04 -6.00
CA TYR A 74 5.75 -6.03 -6.32
C TYR A 74 6.47 -7.33 -6.63
N ILE A 75 6.28 -8.33 -5.80
CA ILE A 75 6.84 -9.67 -5.98
C ILE A 75 5.66 -10.63 -6.09
N ILE A 76 5.70 -11.50 -7.08
CA ILE A 76 4.67 -12.52 -7.24
C ILE A 76 5.29 -13.81 -7.73
N ASN A 77 4.78 -14.91 -7.19
CA ASN A 77 5.10 -16.24 -7.68
C ASN A 77 4.57 -16.40 -9.12
N HIS A 78 5.42 -16.85 -10.03
CA HIS A 78 5.09 -16.98 -11.45
C HIS A 78 3.86 -17.86 -11.70
N LYS A 79 3.77 -19.00 -11.01
CA LYS A 79 2.63 -19.90 -11.13
C LYS A 79 1.32 -19.22 -10.70
N SER A 80 1.35 -18.54 -9.56
CA SER A 80 0.17 -17.83 -9.04
C SER A 80 -0.27 -16.70 -9.98
N PHE A 81 0.67 -15.98 -10.55
CA PHE A 81 0.36 -14.94 -11.54
C PHE A 81 -0.34 -15.52 -12.78
N ARG A 82 0.15 -16.64 -13.28
CA ARG A 82 -0.44 -17.29 -14.45
C ARG A 82 -1.84 -17.84 -14.16
N GLU A 83 -2.07 -18.36 -12.95
CA GLU A 83 -3.37 -18.93 -12.56
C GLU A 83 -4.40 -17.84 -12.26
N GLU A 84 -4.02 -16.80 -11.55
CA GLU A 84 -4.95 -15.76 -11.08
C GLU A 84 -4.98 -14.53 -11.98
N ASN A 85 -3.99 -14.33 -12.84
CA ASN A 85 -3.83 -13.18 -13.73
C ASN A 85 -3.98 -11.84 -12.97
N SER A 86 -3.39 -11.78 -11.78
CA SER A 86 -3.49 -10.63 -10.88
C SER A 86 -2.23 -10.52 -10.03
N LEU A 87 -1.86 -9.29 -9.66
CA LEU A 87 -0.82 -9.03 -8.66
C LEU A 87 -1.34 -9.23 -7.23
N MET A 88 -2.64 -9.34 -7.05
CA MET A 88 -3.28 -9.63 -5.77
C MET A 88 -3.73 -11.09 -5.75
N THR A 89 -3.15 -11.87 -4.85
CA THR A 89 -3.50 -13.29 -4.64
C THR A 89 -4.18 -13.46 -3.29
N SER A 90 -4.69 -14.66 -3.02
CA SER A 90 -5.24 -14.98 -1.69
C SER A 90 -4.18 -14.97 -0.57
N LYS A 91 -2.90 -15.02 -0.94
CA LYS A 91 -1.75 -15.03 -0.02
C LYS A 91 -0.78 -13.89 -0.33
N THR A 92 -1.30 -12.70 -0.51
CA THR A 92 -0.50 -11.49 -0.71
C THR A 92 -0.12 -10.89 0.63
N LEU A 93 1.18 -10.81 0.88
CA LEU A 93 1.74 -10.23 2.09
C LEU A 93 2.05 -8.76 1.88
N SER A 94 1.85 -7.96 2.91
CA SER A 94 2.26 -6.56 2.93
C SER A 94 3.69 -6.44 3.48
N TYR A 95 4.58 -5.81 2.71
CA TYR A 95 5.87 -5.36 3.21
C TYR A 95 5.75 -3.87 3.54
N VAL A 96 5.65 -3.54 4.83
CA VAL A 96 5.42 -2.16 5.27
C VAL A 96 6.73 -1.39 5.28
N MET A 97 6.78 -0.30 4.53
CA MET A 97 7.90 0.63 4.51
C MET A 97 7.57 1.90 5.29
N PRO A 98 8.58 2.55 5.89
CA PRO A 98 8.35 3.81 6.57
C PRO A 98 7.91 4.90 5.60
N LYS A 99 7.15 5.85 6.12
CA LYS A 99 6.56 6.94 5.34
C LYS A 99 7.61 7.82 4.65
N ASP A 100 8.74 8.05 5.33
CA ASP A 100 9.85 8.86 4.80
C ASP A 100 10.62 8.18 3.66
N ARG A 101 10.40 6.90 3.42
CA ARG A 101 10.98 6.15 2.30
C ARG A 101 9.94 5.64 1.29
N SER A 102 8.71 6.11 1.42
CA SER A 102 7.57 5.66 0.60
C SER A 102 7.11 6.72 -0.41
N VAL A 103 7.95 7.71 -0.71
CA VAL A 103 7.63 8.73 -1.70
C VAL A 103 7.63 8.10 -3.10
N ASP A 104 6.52 8.27 -3.81
CA ASP A 104 6.41 7.95 -5.23
C ASP A 104 6.37 9.27 -6.02
N ILE A 105 7.23 9.38 -7.02
CA ILE A 105 7.39 10.63 -7.78
C ILE A 105 6.47 10.60 -8.99
N ASP A 106 5.37 11.35 -8.91
CA ASP A 106 4.43 11.56 -9.99
C ASP A 106 4.47 13.01 -10.50
N CYS A 107 4.92 13.94 -9.67
CA CYS A 107 5.00 15.36 -10.00
C CYS A 107 6.24 16.01 -9.38
N ASN A 108 6.49 17.27 -9.75
CA ASN A 108 7.65 18.02 -9.26
C ASN A 108 7.65 18.23 -7.75
N ASN A 109 6.48 18.33 -7.12
CA ASN A 109 6.39 18.43 -5.66
C ASN A 109 6.87 17.15 -4.98
N ASP A 110 6.59 15.99 -5.56
CA ASP A 110 7.05 14.71 -5.03
C ASP A 110 8.57 14.57 -5.18
N LEU A 111 9.11 15.05 -6.30
CA LEU A 111 10.56 15.10 -6.50
C LEU A 111 11.23 15.94 -5.41
N ALA A 112 10.72 17.13 -5.14
CA ALA A 112 11.26 18.00 -4.09
C ALA A 112 11.21 17.33 -2.71
N LYS A 113 10.11 16.64 -2.38
CA LYS A 113 10.01 15.86 -1.14
C LYS A 113 11.05 14.75 -1.08
N ALA A 114 11.21 14.02 -2.17
CA ALA A 114 12.18 12.93 -2.25
C ALA A 114 13.62 13.44 -2.06
N GLU A 115 13.97 14.57 -2.65
CA GLU A 115 15.28 15.21 -2.48
C GLU A 115 15.53 15.62 -1.02
N LEU A 116 14.53 16.20 -0.36
CA LEU A 116 14.64 16.57 1.06
C LEU A 116 14.86 15.32 1.93
N MET A 117 14.12 14.26 1.69
CA MET A 117 14.24 13.02 2.45
C MET A 117 15.56 12.31 2.19
N PHE A 118 16.05 12.35 0.97
CA PHE A 118 17.35 11.78 0.61
C PHE A 118 18.50 12.52 1.28
N ASN A 119 18.44 13.85 1.29
CA ASN A 119 19.48 14.70 1.87
C ASN A 119 19.48 14.69 3.41
N ALA A 120 18.36 14.29 4.02
CA ALA A 120 18.25 14.18 5.49
C ALA A 120 18.93 12.93 6.08
N LYS A 121 19.44 12.05 5.23
CA LYS A 121 20.08 10.78 5.64
C LYS A 121 21.59 10.87 5.78
#